data_b2babcb7097b38db72f6f35a4becbaa6
#
_entry.id   b2babcb7097b38db72f6f35a4becbaa6
#
_cell.length_a   1.000
_cell.length_b   1.000
_cell.length_c   1.000
_cell.angle_alpha   90.00
_cell.angle_beta   90.00
_cell.angle_gamma   90.00
#
_symmetry.space_group_name_H-M   'P 1'
#
loop_
_entity.id
_entity.type
_entity.pdbx_description
1 polymer ?
#
loop_
_entity_poly.entity_id
_entity_poly.type
_entity_poly.pdbx_seq_one_letter_code
_entity_poly.pdbx_strand_id
1 'polypeptide(L)'
;MATGSGKTFTAISFIYRLIKFAGARRVLFLVDRGNLGRQTKKEFDQYVSPYNNFKFGEEYIVQHLTSNNLDKSARVVICTIQRMYSMLRGSELPEEDDERSTEGSEALFKDAPPIEYNPAIPIESFDIIVTDEAHRSIYKLWRQVLEYFDAHLIGLTATPNKQTFGFFNQNLVMEYGHEQAVADGVNVNYDVYRIRTEVTEAGATVEAGYWVQMLDRDTRKRSDWQLDEDFDYDPAELDRSVQTPDQIRTVVRTIRDRWQAEMFPQRTELPKTLVFAKDDNHAEAIVQIIREEFGRGNEFAQKITYRSTGDTPENLIRAFRSSYYPRIAVTVDMVATGTDIKPVEIVVFLRSVKSRSFFEQMKGRGVRVIPRADLRAVNPGEHVVKDHFVIVDAVGVCERDKTDSRPMDQKKAVPFDKLLQAVALGNVEPEVLSSVAARLARLERDITDADKAKVVEASGGHDLKSLARGIVNALRANAPDADALQQALIAATRPLADPALRNLLLQLRQKADQIIDIVTQDNLIEAGFSAAATERAKSLVQTFEAFIAQHKDEITALQILYNRPVKAPLRFEDIKALADTLHAPPHLFDESALWQAYAALDKSKVKRE
;
A
#
# COMPACT_ATOMS: atom_id res chain seq x y z
N MET A 1 -7.08 13.15 -6.19
CA MET A 1 -6.13 12.92 -7.32
C MET A 1 -5.52 11.53 -7.16
N ALA A 2 -5.38 10.76 -8.25
CA ALA A 2 -4.81 9.41 -8.23
C ALA A 2 -3.41 9.34 -7.62
N THR A 3 -3.02 8.18 -7.10
CA THR A 3 -1.64 7.95 -6.64
C THR A 3 -0.70 8.11 -7.85
N GLY A 4 0.40 8.83 -7.67
CA GLY A 4 1.35 9.03 -8.76
C GLY A 4 1.06 10.18 -9.71
N SER A 5 -0.10 10.81 -9.63
CA SER A 5 -0.53 11.84 -10.56
C SER A 5 0.01 13.26 -10.27
N GLY A 6 0.97 13.42 -9.38
CA GLY A 6 1.60 14.72 -9.10
C GLY A 6 0.87 15.58 -8.08
N LYS A 7 0.19 14.98 -7.08
CA LYS A 7 -0.47 15.72 -5.98
C LYS A 7 0.40 16.82 -5.38
N THR A 8 1.63 16.49 -4.99
CA THR A 8 2.57 17.44 -4.38
C THR A 8 2.94 18.56 -5.35
N PHE A 9 3.22 18.23 -6.61
CA PHE A 9 3.51 19.23 -7.63
C PHE A 9 2.34 20.19 -7.86
N THR A 10 1.12 19.66 -7.93
CA THR A 10 -0.10 20.47 -8.02
C THR A 10 -0.25 21.38 -6.80
N ALA A 11 0.02 20.85 -5.60
CA ALA A 11 -0.01 21.63 -4.37
C ALA A 11 1.01 22.77 -4.40
N ILE A 12 2.25 22.50 -4.76
CA ILE A 12 3.29 23.54 -4.89
C ILE A 12 2.85 24.61 -5.89
N SER A 13 2.27 24.21 -7.02
CA SER A 13 1.82 25.13 -8.07
C SER A 13 0.72 26.07 -7.58
N PHE A 14 -0.30 25.57 -6.88
CA PHE A 14 -1.33 26.44 -6.35
C PHE A 14 -0.86 27.27 -5.14
N ILE A 15 0.01 26.73 -4.27
CA ILE A 15 0.63 27.48 -3.17
C ILE A 15 1.43 28.67 -3.73
N TYR A 16 2.25 28.43 -4.76
CA TYR A 16 2.98 29.51 -5.42
C TYR A 16 2.02 30.61 -5.92
N ARG A 17 0.94 30.23 -6.58
CA ARG A 17 -0.06 31.18 -7.09
C ARG A 17 -0.78 31.94 -5.98
N LEU A 18 -1.14 31.26 -4.88
CA LEU A 18 -1.80 31.88 -3.73
C LEU A 18 -0.89 32.91 -3.05
N ILE A 19 0.40 32.61 -2.89
CA ILE A 19 1.36 33.55 -2.34
C ILE A 19 1.62 34.71 -3.30
N LYS A 20 1.86 34.43 -4.60
CA LYS A 20 2.27 35.44 -5.58
C LYS A 20 1.14 36.38 -5.99
N PHE A 21 -0.08 35.86 -6.16
CA PHE A 21 -1.18 36.61 -6.80
C PHE A 21 -2.40 36.82 -5.91
N ALA A 22 -2.58 36.00 -4.85
CA ALA A 22 -3.76 36.10 -3.98
C ALA A 22 -3.44 36.63 -2.58
N GLY A 23 -2.20 37.02 -2.31
CA GLY A 23 -1.82 37.70 -1.05
C GLY A 23 -1.66 36.78 0.16
N ALA A 24 -1.66 35.45 -0.03
CA ALA A 24 -1.37 34.53 1.08
C ALA A 24 0.04 34.78 1.63
N ARG A 25 0.12 34.95 2.94
CA ARG A 25 1.38 35.28 3.62
C ARG A 25 2.13 34.05 4.09
N ARG A 26 1.39 33.06 4.63
CA ARG A 26 1.99 31.86 5.21
C ARG A 26 1.14 30.63 4.99
N VAL A 27 1.79 29.53 4.58
CA VAL A 27 1.16 28.24 4.30
C VAL A 27 1.79 27.17 5.18
N LEU A 28 0.95 26.37 5.86
CA LEU A 28 1.34 25.16 6.56
C LEU A 28 1.06 23.95 5.67
N PHE A 29 2.09 23.19 5.37
CA PHE A 29 1.98 21.94 4.61
C PHE A 29 2.16 20.74 5.54
N LEU A 30 1.08 20.05 5.85
CA LEU A 30 1.08 18.92 6.77
C LEU A 30 1.26 17.60 6.02
N VAL A 31 2.19 16.79 6.51
CA VAL A 31 2.50 15.44 5.99
C VAL A 31 2.31 14.38 7.08
N ASP A 32 2.19 13.12 6.66
CA ASP A 32 1.99 11.99 7.57
C ASP A 32 3.26 11.56 8.33
N ARG A 33 4.46 11.75 7.71
CA ARG A 33 5.75 11.28 8.28
C ARG A 33 6.90 12.22 7.90
N GLY A 34 7.96 12.23 8.71
CA GLY A 34 9.15 13.06 8.49
C GLY A 34 9.84 12.83 7.14
N ASN A 35 9.93 11.57 6.68
CA ASN A 35 10.50 11.26 5.37
C ASN A 35 9.70 11.88 4.22
N LEU A 36 8.37 11.96 4.33
CA LEU A 36 7.52 12.69 3.36
C LEU A 36 7.78 14.19 3.40
N GLY A 37 8.03 14.75 4.59
CA GLY A 37 8.44 16.14 4.75
C GLY A 37 9.74 16.46 4.01
N ARG A 38 10.75 15.59 4.14
CA ARG A 38 12.01 15.71 3.39
C ARG A 38 11.81 15.59 1.87
N GLN A 39 10.94 14.68 1.42
CA GLN A 39 10.61 14.55 0.00
C GLN A 39 9.88 15.78 -0.51
N THR A 40 8.86 16.24 0.20
CA THR A 40 8.09 17.44 -0.15
C THR A 40 9.01 18.67 -0.24
N LYS A 41 9.95 18.83 0.71
CA LYS A 41 10.94 19.93 0.67
C LYS A 41 11.77 19.88 -0.62
N LYS A 42 12.25 18.69 -1.03
CA LYS A 42 13.00 18.53 -2.28
C LYS A 42 12.16 18.90 -3.51
N GLU A 43 10.87 18.56 -3.51
CA GLU A 43 9.96 18.93 -4.60
C GLU A 43 9.77 20.46 -4.66
N PHE A 44 9.66 21.15 -3.51
CA PHE A 44 9.68 22.62 -3.46
C PHE A 44 10.98 23.20 -4.00
N ASP A 45 12.14 22.62 -3.65
CA ASP A 45 13.45 23.09 -4.09
C ASP A 45 13.68 22.89 -5.61
N GLN A 46 13.02 21.89 -6.19
CA GLN A 46 13.10 21.58 -7.62
C GLN A 46 12.06 22.31 -8.45
N TYR A 47 10.99 22.83 -7.83
CA TYR A 47 9.92 23.51 -8.55
C TYR A 47 10.43 24.80 -9.18
N VAL A 48 10.22 24.91 -10.49
CA VAL A 48 10.51 26.11 -11.28
C VAL A 48 9.20 26.75 -11.68
N SER A 49 9.05 28.02 -11.35
CA SER A 49 7.84 28.79 -11.67
C SER A 49 7.69 28.98 -13.18
N PRO A 50 6.55 28.63 -13.77
CA PRO A 50 6.30 28.88 -15.19
C PRO A 50 6.11 30.38 -15.52
N TYR A 51 6.05 31.24 -14.53
CA TYR A 51 5.81 32.68 -14.72
C TYR A 51 7.11 33.48 -14.90
N ASN A 52 8.21 33.04 -14.30
CA ASN A 52 9.46 33.80 -14.29
C ASN A 52 10.73 32.91 -14.35
N ASN A 53 10.57 31.59 -14.43
CA ASN A 53 11.66 30.60 -14.43
C ASN A 53 12.53 30.58 -13.16
N PHE A 54 12.10 31.21 -12.06
CA PHE A 54 12.81 31.08 -10.79
C PHE A 54 12.36 29.83 -10.04
N LYS A 55 13.28 29.27 -9.27
CA LYS A 55 12.95 28.22 -8.33
C LYS A 55 12.12 28.77 -7.18
N PHE A 56 11.24 27.97 -6.60
CA PHE A 56 10.41 28.39 -5.47
C PHE A 56 11.26 28.95 -4.32
N GLY A 57 12.37 28.26 -3.99
CA GLY A 57 13.27 28.66 -2.92
C GLY A 57 14.11 29.91 -3.20
N GLU A 58 14.15 30.41 -4.44
CA GLU A 58 14.80 31.68 -4.79
C GLU A 58 13.91 32.89 -4.49
N GLU A 59 12.59 32.68 -4.47
CA GLU A 59 11.64 33.75 -4.18
C GLU A 59 11.09 33.67 -2.73
N TYR A 60 10.93 32.46 -2.17
CA TYR A 60 10.26 32.26 -0.89
C TYR A 60 11.00 31.25 -0.01
N ILE A 61 11.10 31.57 1.27
CA ILE A 61 11.70 30.67 2.25
C ILE A 61 10.73 29.51 2.52
N VAL A 62 11.23 28.28 2.35
CA VAL A 62 10.52 27.02 2.65
C VAL A 62 11.25 26.32 3.78
N GLN A 63 10.62 26.22 4.92
CA GLN A 63 11.15 25.52 6.09
C GLN A 63 10.59 24.09 6.15
N HIS A 64 11.44 23.08 6.27
CA HIS A 64 11.06 21.78 6.79
C HIS A 64 11.34 21.74 8.28
N LEU A 65 10.29 21.57 9.07
CA LEU A 65 10.33 21.67 10.51
C LEU A 65 10.74 20.32 11.12
N THR A 66 11.98 20.24 11.57
CA THR A 66 12.55 19.04 12.24
C THR A 66 12.78 19.28 13.74
N SER A 67 12.53 20.49 14.22
CA SER A 67 12.60 20.90 15.62
C SER A 67 11.47 21.87 15.94
N ASN A 68 11.30 22.26 17.19
CA ASN A 68 10.26 23.21 17.61
C ASN A 68 10.57 24.68 17.26
N ASN A 69 11.58 24.93 16.44
CA ASN A 69 11.97 26.27 16.03
C ASN A 69 11.26 26.71 14.73
N LEU A 70 10.17 27.44 14.87
CA LEU A 70 9.39 27.96 13.77
C LEU A 70 9.97 29.28 13.25
N ASP A 71 10.51 29.26 12.01
CA ASP A 71 11.01 30.47 11.35
C ASP A 71 9.85 31.38 10.96
N LYS A 72 9.86 32.60 11.51
CA LYS A 72 8.83 33.62 11.25
C LYS A 72 8.88 34.17 9.84
N SER A 73 10.00 34.04 9.13
CA SER A 73 10.19 34.51 7.74
C SER A 73 9.78 33.47 6.70
N ALA A 74 9.62 32.20 7.09
CA ALA A 74 9.21 31.13 6.18
C ALA A 74 7.80 31.36 5.63
N ARG A 75 7.69 31.35 4.32
CA ARG A 75 6.40 31.46 3.60
C ARG A 75 5.67 30.13 3.56
N VAL A 76 6.41 29.03 3.49
CA VAL A 76 5.87 27.68 3.57
C VAL A 76 6.58 26.93 4.68
N VAL A 77 5.81 26.31 5.56
CA VAL A 77 6.31 25.46 6.63
C VAL A 77 5.80 24.05 6.37
N ILE A 78 6.72 23.12 6.11
CA ILE A 78 6.43 21.71 5.95
C ILE A 78 6.65 21.03 7.29
N CYS A 79 5.65 20.32 7.79
CA CYS A 79 5.66 19.75 9.14
C CYS A 79 4.86 18.44 9.16
N THR A 80 5.26 17.49 10.00
CA THR A 80 4.36 16.39 10.33
C THR A 80 3.25 16.89 11.26
N ILE A 81 2.10 16.25 11.18
CA ILE A 81 0.97 16.63 12.01
C ILE A 81 1.25 16.36 13.50
N GLN A 82 2.06 15.32 13.79
CA GLN A 82 2.52 14.98 15.14
C GLN A 82 3.38 16.09 15.74
N ARG A 83 4.34 16.60 14.98
CA ARG A 83 5.21 17.69 15.42
C ARG A 83 4.42 18.96 15.67
N MET A 84 3.53 19.33 14.77
CA MET A 84 2.69 20.53 14.97
C MET A 84 1.84 20.38 16.23
N TYR A 85 1.23 19.20 16.45
CA TYR A 85 0.49 18.94 17.69
C TYR A 85 1.36 19.10 18.95
N SER A 86 2.54 18.50 18.96
CA SER A 86 3.48 18.62 20.10
C SER A 86 3.91 20.06 20.36
N MET A 87 4.18 20.81 19.29
CA MET A 87 4.53 22.24 19.40
C MET A 87 3.39 23.08 19.97
N LEU A 88 2.16 22.87 19.52
CA LEU A 88 0.98 23.58 20.04
C LEU A 88 0.78 23.32 21.53
N ARG A 89 1.20 22.16 22.01
CA ARG A 89 1.18 21.79 23.41
C ARG A 89 2.42 22.20 24.21
N GLY A 90 3.40 22.81 23.56
CA GLY A 90 4.66 23.20 24.23
C GLY A 90 5.55 22.01 24.61
N SER A 91 5.39 20.86 23.94
CA SER A 91 6.21 19.65 24.14
C SER A 91 7.17 19.42 22.98
N GLU A 92 8.27 18.72 23.22
CA GLU A 92 9.18 18.28 22.18
C GLU A 92 8.77 16.91 21.65
N LEU A 93 8.94 16.69 20.35
CA LEU A 93 8.73 15.41 19.69
C LEU A 93 10.09 14.80 19.33
N PRO A 94 10.42 13.59 19.83
CA PRO A 94 11.62 12.87 19.39
C PRO A 94 11.60 12.62 17.89
N GLU A 95 12.78 12.60 17.26
CA GLU A 95 12.91 12.40 15.81
C GLU A 95 12.37 11.02 15.36
N GLU A 96 12.58 9.98 16.18
CA GLU A 96 12.04 8.64 15.91
C GLU A 96 10.51 8.61 15.84
N ASP A 97 9.84 9.44 16.62
CA ASP A 97 8.37 9.52 16.64
C ASP A 97 7.83 10.34 15.47
N ASP A 98 8.62 11.28 14.96
CA ASP A 98 8.30 12.06 13.76
C ASP A 98 8.32 11.20 12.48
N GLU A 99 9.10 10.12 12.46
CA GLU A 99 9.17 9.15 11.36
C GLU A 99 8.05 8.11 11.38
N ARG A 100 7.30 8.00 12.46
CA ARG A 100 6.19 7.05 12.56
C ARG A 100 4.96 7.54 11.83
N SER A 101 4.21 6.60 11.24
CA SER A 101 2.91 6.92 10.64
C SER A 101 1.90 7.34 11.70
N THR A 102 1.00 8.27 11.34
CA THR A 102 -0.13 8.66 12.18
C THR A 102 -1.00 7.47 12.62
N GLU A 103 -1.05 6.39 11.85
CA GLU A 103 -1.75 5.15 12.25
C GLU A 103 -1.16 4.44 13.48
N GLY A 104 0.09 4.74 13.83
CA GLY A 104 0.79 4.14 14.98
C GLY A 104 1.08 5.10 16.13
N SER A 105 1.07 6.41 15.88
CA SER A 105 1.45 7.41 16.86
C SER A 105 0.32 7.81 17.82
N GLU A 106 -0.94 7.48 17.53
CA GLU A 106 -2.06 7.64 18.48
C GLU A 106 -1.81 6.92 19.81
N ALA A 107 -0.93 5.91 19.80
CA ALA A 107 -0.52 5.19 21.02
C ALA A 107 0.44 5.96 21.93
N LEU A 108 1.12 6.95 21.39
CA LEU A 108 2.08 7.78 22.15
C LEU A 108 1.38 8.89 22.94
N PHE A 109 0.18 9.28 22.53
CA PHE A 109 -0.59 10.37 23.13
C PHE A 109 -1.79 9.80 23.90
N LYS A 110 -1.50 9.14 25.03
CA LYS A 110 -2.43 8.31 25.80
C LYS A 110 -3.69 9.04 26.30
N ASP A 111 -3.58 10.26 26.72
CA ASP A 111 -4.68 11.12 27.16
C ASP A 111 -4.40 12.52 26.63
N ALA A 112 -4.59 12.71 25.33
CA ALA A 112 -4.29 13.99 24.74
C ALA A 112 -5.35 15.01 25.15
N PRO A 113 -5.06 15.88 26.11
CA PRO A 113 -5.95 16.97 26.42
C PRO A 113 -6.14 17.85 25.19
N PRO A 114 -7.24 18.60 25.11
CA PRO A 114 -7.48 19.52 24.01
C PRO A 114 -6.31 20.49 23.86
N ILE A 115 -6.06 20.90 22.61
CA ILE A 115 -5.09 21.96 22.33
C ILE A 115 -5.66 23.27 22.89
N GLU A 116 -4.95 23.85 23.82
CA GLU A 116 -5.23 25.20 24.33
C GLU A 116 -4.52 26.24 23.46
N TYR A 117 -4.96 27.51 23.55
CA TYR A 117 -4.32 28.61 22.84
C TYR A 117 -2.85 28.74 23.23
N ASN A 118 -1.96 28.66 22.23
CA ASN A 118 -0.52 28.83 22.43
C ASN A 118 -0.06 30.18 21.88
N PRO A 119 0.31 31.16 22.74
CA PRO A 119 0.75 32.50 22.31
C PRO A 119 2.05 32.47 21.48
N ALA A 120 2.85 31.41 21.54
CA ALA A 120 4.04 31.25 20.72
C ALA A 120 3.71 30.89 19.27
N ILE A 121 2.54 30.27 19.04
CA ILE A 121 2.02 29.93 17.74
C ILE A 121 0.55 30.35 17.66
N PRO A 122 0.28 31.66 17.44
CA PRO A 122 -1.08 32.19 17.40
C PRO A 122 -1.94 31.51 16.30
N ILE A 123 -3.24 31.53 16.47
CA ILE A 123 -4.18 30.95 15.52
C ILE A 123 -4.07 31.58 14.11
N GLU A 124 -3.60 32.80 14.01
CA GLU A 124 -3.39 33.56 12.76
C GLU A 124 -2.01 33.27 12.11
N SER A 125 -1.25 32.31 12.62
CA SER A 125 0.12 32.02 12.14
C SER A 125 0.16 31.57 10.70
N PHE A 126 -0.92 31.03 10.18
CA PHE A 126 -1.04 30.54 8.80
C PHE A 126 -2.37 30.97 8.18
N ASP A 127 -2.34 31.39 6.91
CA ASP A 127 -3.54 31.74 6.14
C ASP A 127 -4.15 30.48 5.48
N ILE A 128 -3.30 29.48 5.19
CA ILE A 128 -3.69 28.27 4.47
C ILE A 128 -3.01 27.06 5.10
N ILE A 129 -3.77 25.99 5.26
CA ILE A 129 -3.27 24.68 5.64
C ILE A 129 -3.51 23.72 4.49
N VAL A 130 -2.47 23.08 4.00
CA VAL A 130 -2.54 21.98 3.05
C VAL A 130 -2.19 20.68 3.78
N THR A 131 -3.09 19.72 3.80
CA THR A 131 -2.82 18.41 4.41
C THR A 131 -2.76 17.34 3.34
N ASP A 132 -1.60 16.67 3.23
CA ASP A 132 -1.47 15.49 2.39
C ASP A 132 -2.04 14.26 3.11
N GLU A 133 -2.51 13.29 2.33
CA GLU A 133 -3.24 12.11 2.81
C GLU A 133 -4.37 12.50 3.79
N ALA A 134 -5.16 13.52 3.40
CA ALA A 134 -6.21 14.12 4.22
C ALA A 134 -7.15 13.11 4.88
N HIS A 135 -7.41 11.96 4.23
CA HIS A 135 -8.22 10.90 4.77
C HIS A 135 -7.67 10.28 6.08
N ARG A 136 -6.41 10.56 6.45
CA ARG A 136 -5.78 10.15 7.71
C ARG A 136 -5.82 11.25 8.76
N SER A 137 -5.67 12.49 8.32
CA SER A 137 -5.50 13.66 9.20
C SER A 137 -6.78 14.17 9.85
N ILE A 138 -7.96 13.78 9.34
CA ILE A 138 -9.26 14.30 9.79
C ILE A 138 -9.82 13.66 11.06
N TYR A 139 -9.07 12.74 11.69
CA TYR A 139 -9.59 11.99 12.81
C TYR A 139 -9.03 12.44 14.17
N LYS A 140 -9.89 12.43 15.19
CA LYS A 140 -9.57 12.57 16.62
C LYS A 140 -8.55 13.68 16.91
N LEU A 141 -7.39 13.30 17.41
CA LEU A 141 -6.32 14.17 17.85
C LEU A 141 -5.80 15.10 16.75
N TRP A 142 -5.61 14.56 15.54
CA TRP A 142 -5.05 15.32 14.43
C TRP A 142 -6.03 16.38 13.91
N ARG A 143 -7.33 16.14 14.03
CA ARG A 143 -8.37 17.10 13.72
C ARG A 143 -8.21 18.39 14.53
N GLN A 144 -7.76 18.31 15.78
CA GLN A 144 -7.52 19.48 16.62
C GLN A 144 -6.47 20.42 16.03
N VAL A 145 -5.42 19.88 15.38
CA VAL A 145 -4.40 20.69 14.69
C VAL A 145 -5.00 21.43 13.51
N LEU A 146 -5.86 20.75 12.72
CA LEU A 146 -6.52 21.35 11.57
C LEU A 146 -7.54 22.43 11.97
N GLU A 147 -8.21 22.26 13.12
CA GLU A 147 -9.22 23.20 13.64
C GLU A 147 -8.64 24.29 14.53
N TYR A 148 -7.34 24.19 14.92
CA TYR A 148 -6.71 25.18 15.78
C TYR A 148 -6.49 26.53 15.08
N PHE A 149 -6.09 26.52 13.83
CA PHE A 149 -5.74 27.73 13.08
C PHE A 149 -6.95 28.35 12.40
N ASP A 150 -7.01 29.69 12.40
CA ASP A 150 -7.95 30.46 11.57
C ASP A 150 -7.43 30.53 10.13
N ALA A 151 -7.53 29.43 9.41
CA ALA A 151 -6.93 29.24 8.09
C ALA A 151 -7.83 28.48 7.12
N HIS A 152 -7.66 28.75 5.84
CA HIS A 152 -8.32 27.95 4.80
C HIS A 152 -7.67 26.56 4.70
N LEU A 153 -8.50 25.51 4.75
CA LEU A 153 -8.04 24.12 4.76
C LEU A 153 -8.22 23.46 3.39
N ILE A 154 -7.13 22.89 2.87
CA ILE A 154 -7.10 22.17 1.59
C ILE A 154 -6.62 20.74 1.86
N GLY A 155 -7.45 19.75 1.58
CA GLY A 155 -7.12 18.32 1.72
C GLY A 155 -6.71 17.69 0.39
N LEU A 156 -5.56 17.01 0.37
CA LEU A 156 -5.10 16.20 -0.74
C LEU A 156 -5.25 14.72 -0.38
N THR A 157 -5.83 13.93 -1.26
CA THR A 157 -5.93 12.48 -1.06
C THR A 157 -6.09 11.76 -2.39
N ALA A 158 -5.57 10.53 -2.45
CA ALA A 158 -5.84 9.61 -3.56
C ALA A 158 -7.10 8.77 -3.32
N THR A 159 -7.52 8.65 -2.06
CA THR A 159 -8.58 7.73 -1.62
C THR A 159 -9.53 8.42 -0.65
N PRO A 160 -10.34 9.39 -1.14
CA PRO A 160 -11.33 10.03 -0.30
C PRO A 160 -12.38 8.99 0.15
N ASN A 161 -12.78 9.07 1.41
CA ASN A 161 -13.86 8.25 1.97
C ASN A 161 -15.02 9.13 2.42
N LYS A 162 -16.15 8.52 2.83
CA LYS A 162 -17.33 9.26 3.28
C LYS A 162 -17.03 10.26 4.39
N GLN A 163 -16.11 9.92 5.31
CA GLN A 163 -15.74 10.79 6.41
C GLN A 163 -14.88 11.97 5.94
N THR A 164 -13.99 11.75 4.94
CA THR A 164 -13.24 12.83 4.30
C THR A 164 -14.19 13.84 3.66
N PHE A 165 -15.16 13.36 2.87
CA PHE A 165 -16.19 14.23 2.28
C PHE A 165 -16.99 14.97 3.34
N GLY A 166 -17.40 14.28 4.43
CA GLY A 166 -18.13 14.91 5.53
C GLY A 166 -17.33 16.02 6.22
N PHE A 167 -16.04 15.80 6.48
CA PHE A 167 -15.16 16.79 7.12
C PHE A 167 -14.99 18.06 6.27
N PHE A 168 -14.86 17.93 4.96
CA PHE A 168 -14.75 19.05 4.02
C PHE A 168 -16.12 19.53 3.50
N ASN A 169 -17.23 19.26 4.19
CA ASN A 169 -18.58 19.65 3.82
C ASN A 169 -18.97 19.30 2.37
N GLN A 170 -18.50 18.15 1.90
CA GLN A 170 -18.68 17.66 0.52
C GLN A 170 -18.08 18.58 -0.57
N ASN A 171 -17.22 19.49 -0.20
CA ASN A 171 -16.56 20.41 -1.12
C ASN A 171 -15.41 19.74 -1.87
N LEU A 172 -15.73 18.98 -2.93
CA LEU A 172 -14.77 18.39 -3.85
C LEU A 172 -14.41 19.41 -4.93
N VAL A 173 -13.23 20.02 -4.82
CA VAL A 173 -12.77 21.06 -5.75
C VAL A 173 -12.24 20.47 -7.05
N MET A 174 -11.57 19.32 -6.98
CA MET A 174 -10.94 18.67 -8.13
C MET A 174 -10.89 17.15 -7.95
N GLU A 175 -11.29 16.45 -8.98
CA GLU A 175 -11.07 15.02 -9.12
C GLU A 175 -10.17 14.74 -10.33
N TYR A 176 -9.15 13.93 -10.14
CA TYR A 176 -8.24 13.49 -11.20
C TYR A 176 -7.95 12.01 -11.00
N GLY A 177 -8.73 11.19 -11.71
CA GLY A 177 -8.73 9.74 -11.58
C GLY A 177 -7.53 9.08 -12.26
N HIS A 178 -7.38 7.76 -12.03
CA HIS A 178 -6.31 6.98 -12.63
C HIS A 178 -6.42 6.93 -14.16
N GLU A 179 -7.63 6.73 -14.69
CA GLU A 179 -7.88 6.66 -16.13
C GLU A 179 -7.48 7.95 -16.84
N GLN A 180 -7.84 9.10 -16.25
CA GLN A 180 -7.44 10.39 -16.78
C GLN A 180 -5.92 10.59 -16.70
N ALA A 181 -5.28 10.18 -15.60
CA ALA A 181 -3.83 10.29 -15.46
C ALA A 181 -3.08 9.40 -16.47
N VAL A 182 -3.67 8.26 -16.86
CA VAL A 182 -3.14 7.41 -17.93
C VAL A 182 -3.34 8.07 -19.29
N ALA A 183 -4.52 8.58 -19.57
CA ALA A 183 -4.81 9.30 -20.83
C ALA A 183 -3.88 10.50 -21.05
N ASP A 184 -3.52 11.21 -19.98
CA ASP A 184 -2.61 12.36 -20.02
C ASP A 184 -1.11 11.94 -20.00
N GLY A 185 -0.80 10.63 -19.98
CA GLY A 185 0.58 10.13 -19.94
C GLY A 185 1.33 10.38 -18.62
N VAL A 186 0.63 10.72 -17.56
CA VAL A 186 1.19 10.98 -16.22
C VAL A 186 1.38 9.67 -15.44
N ASN A 187 0.52 8.70 -15.67
CA ASN A 187 0.59 7.34 -15.13
C ASN A 187 0.61 6.31 -16.27
N VAL A 188 1.12 5.12 -15.99
CA VAL A 188 0.94 3.96 -16.87
C VAL A 188 -0.26 3.13 -16.43
N ASN A 189 -0.86 2.42 -17.37
CA ASN A 189 -1.96 1.50 -17.11
C ASN A 189 -1.45 0.20 -16.47
N TYR A 190 -2.37 -0.68 -16.07
CA TYR A 190 -2.04 -1.97 -15.50
C TYR A 190 -2.91 -3.09 -16.03
N ASP A 191 -2.36 -4.28 -16.03
CA ASP A 191 -3.06 -5.52 -16.26
C ASP A 191 -2.98 -6.44 -15.05
N VAL A 192 -4.03 -7.23 -14.85
CA VAL A 192 -4.09 -8.18 -13.75
C VAL A 192 -3.80 -9.58 -14.28
N TYR A 193 -2.73 -10.18 -13.80
CA TYR A 193 -2.34 -11.54 -14.02
C TYR A 193 -2.71 -12.38 -12.79
N ARG A 194 -3.59 -13.34 -12.96
CA ARG A 194 -4.07 -14.20 -11.87
C ARG A 194 -3.25 -15.45 -11.78
N ILE A 195 -2.98 -15.89 -10.55
CA ILE A 195 -2.43 -17.20 -10.25
C ILE A 195 -3.36 -17.85 -9.24
N ARG A 196 -3.97 -18.98 -9.62
CA ARG A 196 -4.84 -19.79 -8.76
C ARG A 196 -4.21 -21.12 -8.53
N THR A 197 -4.13 -21.53 -7.28
CA THR A 197 -3.59 -22.84 -6.88
C THR A 197 -4.65 -23.62 -6.10
N GLU A 198 -4.47 -24.93 -5.95
CA GLU A 198 -5.41 -25.78 -5.20
C GLU A 198 -5.60 -25.27 -3.78
N VAL A 199 -4.50 -24.93 -3.10
CA VAL A 199 -4.53 -24.42 -1.73
C VAL A 199 -5.23 -23.05 -1.63
N THR A 200 -5.06 -22.17 -2.61
CA THR A 200 -5.73 -20.85 -2.61
C THR A 200 -7.22 -20.91 -2.91
N GLU A 201 -7.70 -21.98 -3.58
CA GLU A 201 -9.10 -22.14 -3.95
C GLU A 201 -9.88 -23.04 -2.98
N ALA A 202 -9.29 -24.14 -2.53
CA ALA A 202 -9.96 -25.18 -1.75
C ALA A 202 -9.47 -25.28 -0.29
N GLY A 203 -8.33 -24.68 0.06
CA GLY A 203 -7.62 -25.00 1.29
C GLY A 203 -6.88 -26.32 1.19
N ALA A 204 -6.55 -26.93 2.33
CA ALA A 204 -5.95 -28.26 2.36
C ALA A 204 -6.17 -28.96 3.71
N THR A 205 -5.94 -30.27 3.70
CA THR A 205 -5.97 -31.14 4.88
C THR A 205 -4.58 -31.71 5.09
N VAL A 206 -4.05 -31.56 6.31
CA VAL A 206 -2.85 -32.29 6.77
C VAL A 206 -3.31 -33.43 7.67
N GLU A 207 -3.05 -34.68 7.28
CA GLU A 207 -3.50 -35.86 8.01
C GLU A 207 -2.79 -35.97 9.37
N ALA A 208 -3.44 -36.62 10.33
CA ALA A 208 -2.89 -36.97 11.63
C ALA A 208 -1.57 -37.75 11.50
N GLY A 209 -0.66 -37.52 12.42
CA GLY A 209 0.66 -38.14 12.43
C GLY A 209 1.74 -37.43 11.64
N TYR A 210 1.38 -36.46 10.76
CA TYR A 210 2.37 -35.61 10.09
C TYR A 210 2.93 -34.53 11.02
N TRP A 211 4.14 -34.10 10.72
CA TRP A 211 4.81 -33.02 11.45
C TRP A 211 4.56 -31.69 10.74
N VAL A 212 4.06 -30.70 11.48
CA VAL A 212 3.93 -29.32 11.07
C VAL A 212 4.81 -28.43 11.94
N GLN A 213 5.10 -27.22 11.49
CA GLN A 213 5.83 -26.27 12.32
C GLN A 213 4.84 -25.26 12.93
N MET A 214 4.96 -25.05 14.22
CA MET A 214 4.28 -23.95 14.91
C MET A 214 5.22 -22.77 15.02
N LEU A 215 4.77 -21.62 14.57
CA LEU A 215 5.46 -20.35 14.70
C LEU A 215 4.81 -19.53 15.81
N ASP A 216 5.53 -19.37 16.90
CA ASP A 216 5.15 -18.41 17.96
C ASP A 216 5.28 -16.99 17.40
N ARG A 217 4.16 -16.27 17.31
CA ARG A 217 4.09 -14.94 16.69
C ARG A 217 4.80 -13.85 17.49
N ASP A 218 4.97 -14.04 18.79
CA ASP A 218 5.59 -13.07 19.67
C ASP A 218 7.11 -13.30 19.76
N THR A 219 7.55 -14.53 20.00
CA THR A 219 8.97 -14.89 20.13
C THR A 219 9.63 -15.28 18.80
N ARG A 220 8.82 -15.59 17.78
CA ARG A 220 9.22 -16.07 16.45
C ARG A 220 9.99 -17.39 16.46
N LYS A 221 9.90 -18.12 17.54
CA LYS A 221 10.46 -19.46 17.63
C LYS A 221 9.59 -20.44 16.84
N ARG A 222 10.24 -21.30 16.09
CA ARG A 222 9.59 -22.43 15.44
C ARG A 222 9.77 -23.65 16.31
N SER A 223 8.72 -24.44 16.44
CA SER A 223 8.72 -25.74 17.08
C SER A 223 8.02 -26.75 16.19
N ASP A 224 8.59 -27.94 16.07
CA ASP A 224 7.94 -29.01 15.32
C ASP A 224 6.85 -29.61 16.21
N TRP A 225 5.70 -29.85 15.62
CA TRP A 225 4.55 -30.44 16.28
C TRP A 225 3.97 -31.54 15.41
N GLN A 226 3.78 -32.71 16.01
CA GLN A 226 3.10 -33.82 15.36
C GLN A 226 1.60 -33.69 15.59
N LEU A 227 0.83 -33.76 14.53
CA LEU A 227 -0.63 -33.66 14.57
C LEU A 227 -1.21 -34.94 15.17
N ASP A 228 -2.05 -34.79 16.20
CA ASP A 228 -2.79 -35.90 16.82
C ASP A 228 -4.07 -36.22 16.04
N GLU A 229 -4.64 -35.23 15.30
CA GLU A 229 -5.85 -35.31 14.47
C GLU A 229 -5.61 -34.64 13.12
N ASP A 230 -6.46 -34.94 12.13
CA ASP A 230 -6.41 -34.28 10.83
C ASP A 230 -6.62 -32.77 11.01
N PHE A 231 -5.80 -31.98 10.33
CA PHE A 231 -5.86 -30.53 10.37
C PHE A 231 -6.34 -29.99 9.02
N ASP A 232 -7.61 -29.58 8.99
CA ASP A 232 -8.25 -28.94 7.84
C ASP A 232 -8.14 -27.43 7.94
N TYR A 233 -7.85 -26.77 6.84
CA TYR A 233 -7.89 -25.31 6.76
C TYR A 233 -8.46 -24.79 5.44
N ASP A 234 -9.27 -23.75 5.57
CA ASP A 234 -9.90 -23.05 4.44
C ASP A 234 -8.95 -22.04 3.77
N PRO A 235 -9.19 -21.66 2.49
CA PRO A 235 -8.47 -20.57 1.82
C PRO A 235 -8.48 -19.26 2.61
N ALA A 236 -9.51 -19.01 3.42
CA ALA A 236 -9.60 -17.82 4.26
C ALA A 236 -8.63 -17.84 5.46
N GLU A 237 -8.09 -18.99 5.81
CA GLU A 237 -7.13 -19.19 6.90
C GLU A 237 -5.68 -19.07 6.40
N LEU A 238 -5.47 -19.24 5.10
CA LEU A 238 -4.19 -18.93 4.47
C LEU A 238 -3.77 -17.51 4.84
N ASP A 239 -2.52 -17.37 5.18
CA ASP A 239 -1.94 -16.13 5.65
C ASP A 239 -2.50 -15.57 6.97
N ARG A 240 -3.40 -16.26 7.65
CA ARG A 240 -3.90 -15.87 8.97
C ARG A 240 -3.39 -16.78 10.06
N SER A 241 -3.78 -18.04 10.00
CA SER A 241 -3.41 -19.09 10.94
C SER A 241 -2.45 -20.10 10.33
N VAL A 242 -2.44 -20.24 9.00
CA VAL A 242 -1.61 -21.19 8.27
C VAL A 242 -0.74 -20.50 7.24
N GLN A 243 0.53 -20.91 7.14
CA GLN A 243 1.43 -20.61 6.03
C GLN A 243 1.77 -21.91 5.31
N THR A 244 1.70 -21.90 3.99
CA THR A 244 2.06 -23.05 3.16
C THR A 244 3.24 -22.65 2.25
N PRO A 245 4.49 -23.02 2.60
CA PRO A 245 5.66 -22.69 1.80
C PRO A 245 5.56 -23.18 0.36
N ASP A 246 4.91 -24.31 0.12
CA ASP A 246 4.76 -24.86 -1.23
C ASP A 246 3.80 -24.04 -2.09
N GLN A 247 2.76 -23.43 -1.50
CA GLN A 247 1.91 -22.47 -2.18
C GLN A 247 2.70 -21.24 -2.65
N ILE A 248 3.55 -20.68 -1.78
CA ILE A 248 4.45 -19.58 -2.15
C ILE A 248 5.38 -20.02 -3.27
N ARG A 249 5.92 -21.23 -3.18
CA ARG A 249 6.81 -21.83 -4.19
C ARG A 249 6.14 -21.99 -5.53
N THR A 250 4.92 -22.48 -5.56
CA THR A 250 4.11 -22.63 -6.79
C THR A 250 3.85 -21.29 -7.46
N VAL A 251 3.53 -20.25 -6.68
CA VAL A 251 3.36 -18.88 -7.22
C VAL A 251 4.68 -18.34 -7.77
N VAL A 252 5.78 -18.47 -7.03
CA VAL A 252 7.11 -17.98 -7.45
C VAL A 252 7.60 -18.70 -8.71
N ARG A 253 7.44 -20.03 -8.79
CA ARG A 253 7.74 -20.83 -10.01
C ARG A 253 6.92 -20.35 -11.20
N THR A 254 5.63 -20.14 -11.01
CA THR A 254 4.75 -19.66 -12.08
C THR A 254 5.21 -18.30 -12.60
N ILE A 255 5.57 -17.37 -11.72
CA ILE A 255 6.14 -16.09 -12.13
C ILE A 255 7.45 -16.30 -12.89
N ARG A 256 8.40 -17.08 -12.33
CA ARG A 256 9.70 -17.36 -12.95
C ARG A 256 9.55 -17.91 -14.37
N ASP A 257 8.64 -18.85 -14.57
CA ASP A 257 8.52 -19.58 -15.84
C ASP A 257 7.70 -18.81 -16.88
N ARG A 258 6.81 -17.91 -16.45
CA ARG A 258 5.86 -17.27 -17.36
C ARG A 258 6.06 -15.76 -17.55
N TRP A 259 6.83 -15.07 -16.69
CA TRP A 259 6.96 -13.61 -16.78
C TRP A 259 7.43 -13.15 -18.16
N GLN A 260 8.43 -13.84 -18.75
CA GLN A 260 8.99 -13.48 -20.04
C GLN A 260 8.05 -13.84 -21.20
N ALA A 261 7.41 -15.01 -21.12
CA ALA A 261 6.58 -15.47 -22.21
C ALA A 261 5.20 -14.79 -22.27
N GLU A 262 4.68 -14.36 -21.13
CA GLU A 262 3.30 -13.90 -21.01
C GLU A 262 3.17 -12.44 -20.57
N MET A 263 3.98 -11.99 -19.59
CA MET A 263 3.84 -10.65 -19.01
C MET A 263 4.68 -9.60 -19.76
N PHE A 264 5.95 -9.94 -20.07
CA PHE A 264 6.91 -9.02 -20.70
C PHE A 264 7.72 -9.73 -21.78
N PRO A 265 7.12 -10.11 -22.93
CA PRO A 265 7.76 -10.93 -23.95
C PRO A 265 8.97 -10.27 -24.63
N GLN A 266 9.06 -8.94 -24.59
CA GLN A 266 10.17 -8.19 -25.17
C GLN A 266 11.34 -7.95 -24.19
N ARG A 267 11.21 -8.41 -22.95
CA ARG A 267 12.25 -8.21 -21.93
C ARG A 267 13.19 -9.41 -21.87
N THR A 268 14.48 -9.13 -21.77
CA THR A 268 15.53 -10.15 -21.56
C THR A 268 15.81 -10.37 -20.08
N GLU A 269 15.53 -9.36 -19.26
CA GLU A 269 15.73 -9.36 -17.81
C GLU A 269 14.40 -9.19 -17.08
N LEU A 270 14.25 -9.90 -15.97
CA LEU A 270 13.07 -9.77 -15.11
C LEU A 270 12.86 -8.30 -14.73
N PRO A 271 11.71 -7.68 -15.00
CA PRO A 271 11.43 -6.32 -14.57
C PRO A 271 11.51 -6.16 -13.05
N LYS A 272 11.73 -4.92 -12.56
CA LYS A 272 11.69 -4.64 -11.13
C LYS A 272 10.35 -5.08 -10.54
N THR A 273 10.42 -6.01 -9.60
CA THR A 273 9.25 -6.66 -9.00
C THR A 273 9.13 -6.30 -7.53
N LEU A 274 7.97 -5.82 -7.14
CA LEU A 274 7.62 -5.53 -5.75
C LEU A 274 6.61 -6.55 -5.24
N VAL A 275 6.96 -7.29 -4.19
CA VAL A 275 6.12 -8.32 -3.58
C VAL A 275 5.59 -7.84 -2.24
N PHE A 276 4.30 -7.90 -2.05
CA PHE A 276 3.65 -7.58 -0.78
C PHE A 276 3.39 -8.82 0.05
N ALA A 277 4.08 -8.91 1.17
CA ALA A 277 3.92 -9.95 2.18
C ALA A 277 2.99 -9.51 3.31
N LYS A 278 2.49 -10.45 4.08
CA LYS A 278 1.58 -10.22 5.20
C LYS A 278 2.29 -9.62 6.41
N ASP A 279 3.40 -10.21 6.79
CA ASP A 279 4.25 -9.83 7.92
C ASP A 279 5.73 -10.07 7.61
N ASP A 280 6.59 -9.73 8.55
CA ASP A 280 8.05 -9.81 8.37
C ASP A 280 8.56 -11.25 8.21
N ASN A 281 7.92 -12.23 8.86
CA ASN A 281 8.29 -13.64 8.74
C ASN A 281 7.87 -14.19 7.38
N HIS A 282 6.68 -13.84 6.92
CA HIS A 282 6.22 -14.18 5.58
C HIS A 282 7.13 -13.55 4.51
N ALA A 283 7.56 -12.30 4.70
CA ALA A 283 8.50 -11.66 3.80
C ALA A 283 9.85 -12.39 3.73
N GLU A 284 10.36 -12.88 4.86
CA GLU A 284 11.59 -13.68 4.91
C GLU A 284 11.46 -15.01 4.16
N ALA A 285 10.35 -15.74 4.40
CA ALA A 285 10.06 -16.99 3.70
C ALA A 285 9.96 -16.79 2.18
N ILE A 286 9.26 -15.73 1.74
CA ILE A 286 9.12 -15.39 0.32
C ILE A 286 10.49 -15.10 -0.29
N VAL A 287 11.33 -14.29 0.35
CA VAL A 287 12.67 -13.96 -0.16
C VAL A 287 13.52 -15.21 -0.33
N GLN A 288 13.51 -16.10 0.66
CA GLN A 288 14.26 -17.35 0.59
C GLN A 288 13.77 -18.22 -0.56
N ILE A 289 12.47 -18.44 -0.69
CA ILE A 289 11.88 -19.23 -1.78
C ILE A 289 12.20 -18.60 -3.15
N ILE A 290 12.15 -17.28 -3.27
CA ILE A 290 12.52 -16.59 -4.52
C ILE A 290 13.99 -16.89 -4.87
N ARG A 291 14.91 -16.80 -3.92
CA ARG A 291 16.33 -17.09 -4.16
C ARG A 291 16.57 -18.53 -4.59
N GLU A 292 15.90 -19.47 -3.94
CA GLU A 292 15.95 -20.89 -4.29
C GLU A 292 15.43 -21.15 -5.70
N GLU A 293 14.22 -20.69 -6.01
CA GLU A 293 13.55 -20.98 -7.27
C GLU A 293 14.20 -20.29 -8.49
N PHE A 294 14.74 -19.10 -8.31
CA PHE A 294 15.49 -18.42 -9.36
C PHE A 294 16.97 -18.85 -9.44
N GLY A 295 17.46 -19.61 -8.46
CA GLY A 295 18.87 -20.00 -8.36
C GLY A 295 19.81 -18.77 -8.28
N ARG A 296 19.37 -17.71 -7.58
CA ARG A 296 20.08 -16.44 -7.47
C ARG A 296 20.41 -16.11 -6.02
N GLY A 297 21.49 -15.37 -5.83
CA GLY A 297 21.98 -14.98 -4.51
C GLY A 297 21.20 -13.85 -3.83
N ASN A 298 21.74 -13.42 -2.68
CA ASN A 298 21.09 -12.41 -1.82
C ASN A 298 20.87 -11.06 -2.50
N GLU A 299 21.69 -10.70 -3.49
CA GLU A 299 21.54 -9.45 -4.23
C GLU A 299 20.29 -9.42 -5.10
N PHE A 300 19.83 -10.59 -5.59
CA PHE A 300 18.70 -10.68 -6.52
C PHE A 300 17.38 -10.32 -5.87
N ALA A 301 17.11 -10.84 -4.67
CA ALA A 301 15.89 -10.59 -3.90
C ALA A 301 16.24 -10.12 -2.48
N GLN A 302 15.62 -9.02 -2.06
CA GLN A 302 15.85 -8.38 -0.76
C GLN A 302 14.55 -8.17 -0.01
N LYS A 303 14.58 -8.40 1.31
CA LYS A 303 13.53 -8.00 2.22
C LYS A 303 13.72 -6.52 2.57
N ILE A 304 12.69 -5.71 2.39
CA ILE A 304 12.68 -4.28 2.73
C ILE A 304 11.56 -4.02 3.74
N THR A 305 11.90 -4.11 5.00
CA THR A 305 11.01 -3.89 6.14
C THR A 305 11.73 -3.09 7.22
N TYR A 306 11.03 -2.58 8.22
CA TYR A 306 11.65 -1.89 9.38
C TYR A 306 12.62 -2.78 10.17
N ARG A 307 12.59 -4.11 9.95
CA ARG A 307 13.45 -5.10 10.60
C ARG A 307 14.40 -5.78 9.60
N SER A 308 14.81 -5.08 8.56
CA SER A 308 15.81 -5.56 7.64
C SER A 308 17.14 -5.75 8.35
N THR A 309 17.83 -6.84 8.06
CA THR A 309 19.16 -7.16 8.62
C THR A 309 20.22 -6.82 7.58
N GLY A 310 21.29 -6.17 8.00
CA GLY A 310 22.45 -5.84 7.17
C GLY A 310 22.48 -4.35 6.80
N ASP A 311 21.79 -3.95 5.74
CA ASP A 311 21.76 -2.55 5.30
C ASP A 311 20.49 -1.82 5.80
N THR A 312 20.55 -0.49 5.83
CA THR A 312 19.39 0.31 6.23
C THR A 312 18.26 0.20 5.20
N PRO A 313 16.99 0.26 5.63
CA PRO A 313 15.87 0.23 4.70
C PRO A 313 15.95 1.31 3.61
N GLU A 314 16.43 2.50 3.94
CA GLU A 314 16.60 3.61 3.01
C GLU A 314 17.64 3.30 1.91
N ASN A 315 18.74 2.64 2.27
CA ASN A 315 19.76 2.22 1.32
C ASN A 315 19.22 1.12 0.40
N LEU A 316 18.49 0.14 0.95
CA LEU A 316 17.84 -0.92 0.16
C LEU A 316 16.80 -0.35 -0.82
N ILE A 317 15.99 0.61 -0.38
CA ILE A 317 15.04 1.32 -1.25
C ILE A 317 15.78 2.10 -2.33
N ARG A 318 16.87 2.79 -1.98
CA ARG A 318 17.70 3.51 -2.96
C ARG A 318 18.28 2.56 -3.99
N ALA A 319 18.86 1.45 -3.56
CA ALA A 319 19.39 0.43 -4.46
C ALA A 319 18.29 -0.15 -5.36
N PHE A 320 17.13 -0.49 -4.82
CA PHE A 320 16.01 -1.01 -5.60
C PHE A 320 15.52 -0.01 -6.65
N ARG A 321 15.56 1.28 -6.35
CA ARG A 321 15.16 2.36 -7.27
C ARG A 321 16.16 2.65 -8.38
N SER A 322 17.48 2.64 -8.08
CA SER A 322 18.49 3.22 -8.96
C SER A 322 19.61 2.28 -9.39
N SER A 323 19.63 1.03 -8.89
CA SER A 323 20.65 0.05 -9.24
C SER A 323 20.03 -1.15 -9.97
N TYR A 324 20.85 -1.94 -10.66
CA TYR A 324 20.41 -3.18 -11.32
C TYR A 324 19.86 -4.17 -10.27
N TYR A 325 20.56 -4.40 -9.18
CA TYR A 325 20.10 -5.18 -8.03
C TYR A 325 19.58 -4.28 -6.91
N PRO A 326 18.62 -4.80 -6.09
CA PRO A 326 17.88 -6.05 -6.25
C PRO A 326 16.86 -5.98 -7.39
N ARG A 327 16.56 -7.15 -7.99
CA ARG A 327 15.48 -7.29 -9.00
C ARG A 327 14.12 -7.37 -8.34
N ILE A 328 14.06 -8.08 -7.19
CA ILE A 328 12.82 -8.29 -6.44
C ILE A 328 12.99 -7.69 -5.03
N ALA A 329 12.02 -6.89 -4.63
CA ALA A 329 11.90 -6.38 -3.28
C ALA A 329 10.64 -6.98 -2.63
N VAL A 330 10.79 -7.55 -1.44
CA VAL A 330 9.67 -8.08 -0.64
C VAL A 330 9.45 -7.18 0.55
N THR A 331 8.24 -6.66 0.70
CA THR A 331 7.88 -5.71 1.76
C THR A 331 6.55 -6.03 2.40
N VAL A 332 6.29 -5.48 3.57
CA VAL A 332 4.98 -5.59 4.25
C VAL A 332 4.15 -4.34 4.01
N ASP A 333 4.65 -3.17 4.44
CA ASP A 333 3.95 -1.88 4.35
C ASP A 333 4.91 -0.70 4.13
N MET A 334 6.21 -0.87 4.38
CA MET A 334 7.19 0.20 4.35
C MET A 334 7.30 0.89 2.99
N VAL A 335 7.22 0.11 1.91
CA VAL A 335 7.24 0.60 0.54
C VAL A 335 5.83 0.97 0.04
N ALA A 336 4.78 0.66 0.80
CA ALA A 336 3.40 0.97 0.42
C ALA A 336 3.07 2.46 0.52
N THR A 337 3.78 3.22 1.36
CA THR A 337 3.52 4.65 1.59
C THR A 337 4.78 5.50 1.39
N GLY A 338 4.64 6.63 0.71
CA GLY A 338 5.64 7.70 0.67
C GLY A 338 6.93 7.46 -0.12
N THR A 339 7.09 6.31 -0.79
CA THR A 339 8.32 5.99 -1.50
C THR A 339 8.10 6.06 -3.02
N ASP A 340 8.85 6.90 -3.73
CA ASP A 340 8.78 6.99 -5.20
C ASP A 340 9.78 6.02 -5.84
N ILE A 341 9.27 4.87 -6.33
CA ILE A 341 10.06 3.86 -7.02
C ILE A 341 9.51 3.68 -8.44
N LYS A 342 10.00 4.50 -9.37
CA LYS A 342 9.50 4.56 -10.75
C LYS A 342 9.70 3.28 -11.56
N PRO A 343 10.81 2.51 -11.41
CA PRO A 343 11.07 1.36 -12.28
C PRO A 343 10.29 0.08 -11.94
N VAL A 344 9.35 0.10 -10.98
CA VAL A 344 8.53 -1.09 -10.68
C VAL A 344 7.56 -1.36 -11.82
N GLU A 345 7.63 -2.57 -12.39
CA GLU A 345 6.78 -3.03 -13.49
C GLU A 345 5.95 -4.27 -13.14
N ILE A 346 6.30 -4.99 -12.05
CA ILE A 346 5.51 -6.10 -11.52
C ILE A 346 5.20 -5.83 -10.05
N VAL A 347 3.94 -5.94 -9.68
CA VAL A 347 3.46 -5.84 -8.29
C VAL A 347 2.76 -7.14 -7.93
N VAL A 348 3.32 -7.89 -6.98
CA VAL A 348 2.80 -9.21 -6.58
C VAL A 348 2.10 -9.11 -5.24
N PHE A 349 0.88 -9.59 -5.17
CA PHE A 349 0.12 -9.72 -3.92
C PHE A 349 0.15 -11.15 -3.42
N LEU A 350 0.94 -11.39 -2.39
CA LEU A 350 0.95 -12.62 -1.57
C LEU A 350 0.32 -12.35 -0.18
N ARG A 351 -0.58 -11.37 -0.13
CA ARG A 351 -1.36 -11.04 1.06
C ARG A 351 -2.75 -10.55 0.68
N SER A 352 -3.74 -10.92 1.45
CA SER A 352 -5.08 -10.34 1.33
C SER A 352 -5.12 -8.91 1.87
N VAL A 353 -5.72 -8.00 1.12
CA VAL A 353 -5.90 -6.58 1.49
C VAL A 353 -7.38 -6.25 1.46
N LYS A 354 -7.94 -5.91 2.62
CA LYS A 354 -9.37 -5.55 2.77
C LYS A 354 -9.63 -4.06 2.59
N SER A 355 -8.69 -3.20 3.03
CA SER A 355 -8.81 -1.76 2.91
C SER A 355 -8.62 -1.31 1.47
N ARG A 356 -9.62 -0.61 0.90
CA ARG A 356 -9.55 0.00 -0.43
C ARG A 356 -8.40 1.00 -0.53
N SER A 357 -8.28 1.89 0.46
CA SER A 357 -7.22 2.89 0.50
C SER A 357 -5.82 2.26 0.47
N PHE A 358 -5.61 1.22 1.28
CA PHE A 358 -4.33 0.53 1.34
C PHE A 358 -4.01 -0.23 0.05
N PHE A 359 -5.01 -0.88 -0.57
CA PHE A 359 -4.86 -1.52 -1.87
C PHE A 359 -4.47 -0.52 -2.96
N GLU A 360 -5.15 0.64 -3.04
CA GLU A 360 -4.83 1.68 -4.02
C GLU A 360 -3.42 2.26 -3.83
N GLN A 361 -2.95 2.38 -2.60
CA GLN A 361 -1.57 2.80 -2.30
C GLN A 361 -0.53 1.76 -2.77
N MET A 362 -0.81 0.47 -2.54
CA MET A 362 0.06 -0.63 -2.98
C MET A 362 0.10 -0.72 -4.52
N LYS A 363 -1.06 -0.73 -5.16
CA LYS A 363 -1.20 -0.70 -6.62
C LYS A 363 -0.49 0.51 -7.21
N GLY A 364 -0.62 1.65 -6.56
CA GLY A 364 -0.01 2.92 -6.94
C GLY A 364 1.54 2.92 -7.00
N ARG A 365 2.19 1.83 -6.58
CA ARG A 365 3.65 1.68 -6.74
C ARG A 365 4.06 1.34 -8.17
N GLY A 366 3.18 0.70 -8.93
CA GLY A 366 3.42 0.36 -10.33
C GLY A 366 3.10 1.48 -11.33
N VAL A 367 2.23 2.43 -10.98
CA VAL A 367 1.66 3.41 -11.96
C VAL A 367 2.64 4.47 -12.46
N ARG A 368 3.83 4.61 -11.87
CA ARG A 368 4.76 5.71 -12.16
C ARG A 368 5.38 5.60 -13.55
N VAL A 369 5.34 6.69 -14.30
CA VAL A 369 6.11 6.84 -15.54
C VAL A 369 7.59 7.03 -15.22
N ILE A 370 8.45 6.49 -16.06
CA ILE A 370 9.91 6.63 -15.96
C ILE A 370 10.50 6.94 -17.34
N PRO A 371 11.43 7.89 -17.46
CA PRO A 371 12.16 8.12 -18.71
C PRO A 371 12.89 6.86 -19.16
N ARG A 372 12.91 6.62 -20.46
CA ARG A 372 13.55 5.43 -21.06
C ARG A 372 15.03 5.28 -20.65
N ALA A 373 15.77 6.39 -20.58
CA ALA A 373 17.18 6.37 -20.17
C ALA A 373 17.33 5.88 -18.72
N ASP A 374 16.48 6.36 -17.81
CA ASP A 374 16.53 5.99 -16.40
C ASP A 374 16.10 4.53 -16.19
N LEU A 375 15.11 4.06 -16.96
CA LEU A 375 14.69 2.66 -16.90
C LEU A 375 15.80 1.73 -17.41
N ARG A 376 16.47 2.08 -18.49
CA ARG A 376 17.60 1.31 -19.03
C ARG A 376 18.79 1.22 -18.07
N ALA A 377 19.01 2.23 -17.27
CA ALA A 377 20.07 2.22 -16.25
C ALA A 377 19.86 1.11 -15.20
N VAL A 378 18.61 0.78 -14.89
CA VAL A 378 18.26 -0.25 -13.89
C VAL A 378 17.75 -1.55 -14.52
N ASN A 379 17.33 -1.52 -15.78
CA ASN A 379 16.85 -2.66 -16.53
C ASN A 379 17.41 -2.64 -17.97
N PRO A 380 18.62 -3.16 -18.18
CA PRO A 380 19.29 -3.12 -19.49
C PRO A 380 18.48 -3.84 -20.57
N GLY A 381 18.52 -3.31 -21.79
CA GLY A 381 17.88 -3.89 -22.98
C GLY A 381 17.60 -2.84 -24.04
N GLU A 382 17.53 -3.23 -25.30
CA GLU A 382 17.35 -2.30 -26.43
C GLU A 382 15.94 -1.70 -26.48
N HIS A 383 14.91 -2.52 -26.19
CA HIS A 383 13.49 -2.14 -26.28
C HIS A 383 12.83 -1.93 -24.92
N VAL A 384 13.59 -1.38 -23.94
CA VAL A 384 13.09 -1.18 -22.58
C VAL A 384 12.32 0.14 -22.49
N VAL A 385 11.00 0.04 -22.42
CA VAL A 385 10.05 1.14 -22.15
C VAL A 385 9.05 0.66 -21.12
N LYS A 386 8.63 1.50 -20.19
CA LYS A 386 7.54 1.21 -19.26
C LYS A 386 6.26 1.85 -19.78
N ASP A 387 5.46 1.07 -20.45
CA ASP A 387 4.15 1.42 -21.00
C ASP A 387 2.98 0.97 -20.10
N HIS A 388 3.21 -0.08 -19.32
CA HIS A 388 2.27 -0.62 -18.34
C HIS A 388 3.00 -1.26 -17.17
N PHE A 389 2.25 -1.75 -16.19
CA PHE A 389 2.75 -2.66 -15.17
C PHE A 389 1.76 -3.81 -14.97
N VAL A 390 2.23 -4.91 -14.43
CA VAL A 390 1.43 -6.11 -14.19
C VAL A 390 1.21 -6.28 -12.68
N ILE A 391 -0.04 -6.44 -12.29
CA ILE A 391 -0.42 -6.89 -10.94
C ILE A 391 -0.55 -8.41 -10.99
N VAL A 392 0.32 -9.11 -10.27
CA VAL A 392 0.19 -10.55 -10.07
C VAL A 392 -0.64 -10.78 -8.81
N ASP A 393 -1.86 -11.28 -8.99
CA ASP A 393 -2.80 -11.57 -7.92
C ASP A 393 -2.82 -13.06 -7.63
N ALA A 394 -2.15 -13.47 -6.55
CA ALA A 394 -2.05 -14.86 -6.11
C ALA A 394 -3.02 -15.22 -4.97
N VAL A 395 -3.85 -14.26 -4.51
CA VAL A 395 -4.74 -14.45 -3.35
C VAL A 395 -6.15 -13.89 -3.58
N GLY A 396 -6.49 -13.56 -4.84
CA GLY A 396 -7.79 -13.01 -5.22
C GLY A 396 -8.05 -11.60 -4.67
N VAL A 397 -7.00 -10.81 -4.46
CA VAL A 397 -7.12 -9.48 -3.88
C VAL A 397 -7.83 -8.50 -4.81
N CYS A 398 -7.70 -8.67 -6.12
CA CYS A 398 -8.33 -7.79 -7.11
C CYS A 398 -9.83 -8.04 -7.28
N GLU A 399 -10.34 -9.21 -6.88
CA GLU A 399 -11.74 -9.61 -7.04
C GLU A 399 -12.59 -9.38 -5.81
N ARG A 400 -11.97 -9.30 -4.63
CA ARG A 400 -12.70 -9.16 -3.37
C ARG A 400 -13.16 -7.73 -3.15
N ASP A 401 -14.37 -7.58 -2.59
CA ASP A 401 -14.89 -6.30 -2.17
C ASP A 401 -13.96 -5.62 -1.14
N LYS A 402 -13.70 -4.34 -1.34
CA LYS A 402 -12.86 -3.52 -0.47
C LYS A 402 -13.73 -2.69 0.47
N THR A 403 -13.33 -2.62 1.73
CA THR A 403 -14.03 -1.81 2.74
C THR A 403 -13.30 -0.48 2.98
N ASP A 404 -14.08 0.56 3.23
CA ASP A 404 -13.58 1.89 3.62
C ASP A 404 -13.43 2.03 5.15
N SER A 405 -13.67 0.95 5.92
CA SER A 405 -13.65 0.97 7.38
C SER A 405 -12.24 0.79 7.95
N ARG A 406 -11.98 1.49 9.07
CA ARG A 406 -10.75 1.31 9.85
C ARG A 406 -10.69 -0.07 10.50
N PRO A 407 -9.50 -0.69 10.63
CA PRO A 407 -9.34 -1.89 11.44
C PRO A 407 -9.71 -1.60 12.90
N MET A 408 -10.41 -2.53 13.54
CA MET A 408 -10.79 -2.42 14.96
C MET A 408 -9.56 -2.54 15.89
N ASP A 409 -8.53 -3.27 15.46
CA ASP A 409 -7.26 -3.40 16.21
C ASP A 409 -6.32 -2.24 15.89
N GLN A 410 -6.27 -1.28 16.81
CA GLN A 410 -5.51 -0.03 16.66
C GLN A 410 -4.11 -0.12 17.29
N LYS A 411 -3.90 -0.99 18.28
CA LYS A 411 -2.62 -1.18 18.99
C LYS A 411 -1.87 -2.43 18.49
N LYS A 412 -1.72 -2.61 17.20
CA LYS A 412 -1.14 -3.80 16.57
C LYS A 412 0.27 -4.16 17.07
N ALA A 413 1.07 -3.16 17.41
CA ALA A 413 2.44 -3.35 17.88
C ALA A 413 2.53 -3.73 19.38
N VAL A 414 1.45 -3.60 20.14
CA VAL A 414 1.44 -3.93 21.58
C VAL A 414 1.09 -5.40 21.75
N PRO A 415 1.89 -6.21 22.46
CA PRO A 415 1.58 -7.60 22.77
C PRO A 415 0.25 -7.78 23.51
N PHE A 416 -0.44 -8.91 23.30
CA PHE A 416 -1.79 -9.12 23.85
C PHE A 416 -1.79 -9.22 25.37
N ASP A 417 -0.76 -9.83 25.95
CA ASP A 417 -0.53 -9.91 27.41
C ASP A 417 -0.46 -8.50 28.02
N LYS A 418 0.24 -7.57 27.37
CA LYS A 418 0.36 -6.19 27.82
C LYS A 418 -0.97 -5.42 27.72
N LEU A 419 -1.74 -5.68 26.68
CA LEU A 419 -3.09 -5.10 26.56
C LEU A 419 -4.03 -5.62 27.66
N LEU A 420 -4.03 -6.94 27.90
CA LEU A 420 -4.83 -7.54 28.97
C LEU A 420 -4.38 -7.05 30.34
N GLN A 421 -3.06 -6.90 30.55
CA GLN A 421 -2.51 -6.36 31.80
C GLN A 421 -2.92 -4.90 32.01
N ALA A 422 -2.89 -4.07 30.96
CA ALA A 422 -3.29 -2.67 31.03
C ALA A 422 -4.79 -2.56 31.42
N VAL A 423 -5.65 -3.36 30.82
CA VAL A 423 -7.10 -3.40 31.15
C VAL A 423 -7.32 -3.88 32.59
N ALA A 424 -6.59 -4.90 33.04
CA ALA A 424 -6.67 -5.36 34.43
C ALA A 424 -6.25 -4.30 35.46
N LEU A 425 -5.36 -3.40 35.09
CA LEU A 425 -4.92 -2.26 35.90
C LEU A 425 -5.83 -1.03 35.76
N GLY A 426 -6.99 -1.20 35.10
CA GLY A 426 -8.01 -0.14 34.96
C GLY A 426 -7.81 0.79 33.77
N ASN A 427 -6.95 0.45 32.81
CA ASN A 427 -6.85 1.23 31.58
C ASN A 427 -8.07 0.98 30.69
N VAL A 428 -8.91 2.00 30.55
CA VAL A 428 -10.16 1.98 29.75
C VAL A 428 -10.03 2.83 28.47
N GLU A 429 -8.82 3.13 28.03
CA GLU A 429 -8.60 3.88 26.78
C GLU A 429 -9.33 3.18 25.61
N PRO A 430 -10.08 3.94 24.79
CA PRO A 430 -10.85 3.36 23.68
C PRO A 430 -10.02 2.53 22.72
N GLU A 431 -8.77 2.89 22.47
CA GLU A 431 -7.87 2.18 21.56
C GLU A 431 -7.33 0.88 22.14
N VAL A 432 -7.05 0.85 23.45
CA VAL A 432 -6.68 -0.37 24.18
C VAL A 432 -7.85 -1.33 24.15
N LEU A 433 -9.03 -0.85 24.51
CA LEU A 433 -10.24 -1.66 24.58
C LEU A 433 -10.70 -2.15 23.20
N SER A 434 -10.64 -1.31 22.16
CA SER A 434 -10.95 -1.73 20.80
C SER A 434 -9.98 -2.80 20.28
N SER A 435 -8.69 -2.69 20.63
CA SER A 435 -7.66 -3.69 20.28
C SER A 435 -7.88 -5.00 21.03
N VAL A 436 -8.23 -4.93 22.33
CA VAL A 436 -8.59 -6.13 23.11
C VAL A 436 -9.83 -6.80 22.51
N ALA A 437 -10.90 -6.05 22.25
CA ALA A 437 -12.12 -6.58 21.66
C ALA A 437 -11.86 -7.23 20.28
N ALA A 438 -11.01 -6.62 19.44
CA ALA A 438 -10.62 -7.17 18.14
C ALA A 438 -9.89 -8.51 18.29
N ARG A 439 -9.00 -8.61 19.28
CA ARG A 439 -8.21 -9.84 19.50
C ARG A 439 -9.03 -10.94 20.14
N LEU A 440 -9.94 -10.60 21.06
CA LEU A 440 -10.92 -11.55 21.59
C LEU A 440 -11.83 -12.11 20.49
N ALA A 441 -12.33 -11.24 19.59
CA ALA A 441 -13.16 -11.65 18.48
C ALA A 441 -12.41 -12.49 17.42
N ARG A 442 -11.08 -12.35 17.32
CA ARG A 442 -10.25 -13.25 16.50
C ARG A 442 -10.05 -14.60 17.20
N LEU A 443 -9.65 -14.56 18.47
CA LEU A 443 -9.44 -15.76 19.26
C LEU A 443 -10.69 -16.65 19.30
N GLU A 444 -11.88 -16.07 19.38
CA GLU A 444 -13.15 -16.81 19.30
C GLU A 444 -13.31 -17.67 18.04
N ARG A 445 -12.72 -17.26 16.93
CA ARG A 445 -12.77 -18.02 15.67
C ARG A 445 -11.71 -19.10 15.58
N ASP A 446 -10.62 -18.92 16.34
CA ASP A 446 -9.42 -19.74 16.23
C ASP A 446 -9.38 -20.85 17.30
N ILE A 447 -10.36 -20.91 18.23
CA ILE A 447 -10.41 -21.88 19.32
C ILE A 447 -11.56 -22.87 19.15
N THR A 448 -11.34 -24.09 19.70
CA THR A 448 -12.32 -25.17 19.66
C THR A 448 -13.53 -24.90 20.57
N ASP A 449 -14.64 -25.59 20.33
CA ASP A 449 -15.83 -25.45 21.18
C ASP A 449 -15.58 -25.92 22.63
N ALA A 450 -14.68 -26.87 22.84
CA ALA A 450 -14.23 -27.28 24.17
C ALA A 450 -13.47 -26.15 24.89
N ASP A 451 -12.64 -25.40 24.17
CA ASP A 451 -11.92 -24.26 24.73
C ASP A 451 -12.86 -23.06 24.97
N LYS A 452 -13.88 -22.86 24.12
CA LYS A 452 -14.96 -21.88 24.37
C LYS A 452 -15.69 -22.16 25.67
N ALA A 453 -16.01 -23.43 25.95
CA ALA A 453 -16.64 -23.82 27.22
C ALA A 453 -15.76 -23.46 28.43
N LYS A 454 -14.44 -23.67 28.35
CA LYS A 454 -13.49 -23.26 29.41
C LYS A 454 -13.47 -21.73 29.61
N VAL A 455 -13.56 -20.97 28.53
CA VAL A 455 -13.64 -19.50 28.62
C VAL A 455 -14.93 -19.07 29.31
N VAL A 456 -16.07 -19.66 28.97
CA VAL A 456 -17.36 -19.36 29.61
C VAL A 456 -17.30 -19.65 31.11
N GLU A 457 -16.70 -20.77 31.52
CA GLU A 457 -16.49 -21.11 32.94
C GLU A 457 -15.57 -20.07 33.64
N ALA A 458 -14.42 -19.77 33.06
CA ALA A 458 -13.43 -18.85 33.65
C ALA A 458 -13.89 -17.40 33.66
N SER A 459 -14.79 -17.00 32.76
CA SER A 459 -15.30 -15.62 32.65
C SER A 459 -16.57 -15.36 33.48
N GLY A 460 -17.07 -16.36 34.19
CA GLY A 460 -18.35 -16.25 34.94
C GLY A 460 -19.58 -16.22 34.03
N GLY A 461 -19.57 -16.98 32.95
CA GLY A 461 -20.72 -17.15 32.04
C GLY A 461 -20.66 -16.33 30.73
N HIS A 462 -19.56 -15.67 30.45
CA HIS A 462 -19.38 -14.89 29.23
C HIS A 462 -18.51 -15.64 28.19
N ASP A 463 -18.98 -15.79 26.97
CA ASP A 463 -18.16 -16.21 25.83
C ASP A 463 -17.31 -15.04 25.30
N LEU A 464 -16.27 -15.32 24.51
CA LEU A 464 -15.39 -14.29 23.94
C LEU A 464 -16.14 -13.31 23.05
N LYS A 465 -17.17 -13.77 22.38
CA LYS A 465 -18.02 -12.96 21.52
C LYS A 465 -18.85 -11.95 22.33
N SER A 466 -19.41 -12.37 23.46
CA SER A 466 -20.16 -11.48 24.37
C SER A 466 -19.23 -10.48 25.06
N LEU A 467 -18.03 -10.91 25.48
CA LEU A 467 -17.00 -10.02 26.04
C LEU A 467 -16.58 -8.96 25.01
N ALA A 468 -16.25 -9.37 23.79
CA ALA A 468 -15.88 -8.43 22.73
C ALA A 468 -17.01 -7.46 22.38
N ARG A 469 -18.26 -7.96 22.28
CA ARG A 469 -19.44 -7.12 22.04
C ARG A 469 -19.73 -6.17 23.18
N GLY A 470 -19.60 -6.61 24.42
CA GLY A 470 -19.77 -5.79 25.61
C GLY A 470 -18.85 -4.57 25.58
N ILE A 471 -17.56 -4.79 25.29
CA ILE A 471 -16.56 -3.73 25.15
C ILE A 471 -16.92 -2.78 23.99
N VAL A 472 -17.27 -3.32 22.81
CA VAL A 472 -17.63 -2.49 21.64
C VAL A 472 -18.90 -1.67 21.90
N ASN A 473 -19.90 -2.25 22.56
CA ASN A 473 -21.13 -1.55 22.90
C ASN A 473 -20.88 -0.43 23.91
N ALA A 474 -20.04 -0.68 24.92
CA ALA A 474 -19.65 0.35 25.89
C ALA A 474 -18.87 1.49 25.22
N LEU A 475 -17.97 1.19 24.27
CA LEU A 475 -17.24 2.20 23.47
C LEU A 475 -18.15 3.04 22.56
N ARG A 476 -19.34 2.53 22.19
CA ARG A 476 -20.30 3.20 21.32
C ARG A 476 -21.48 3.83 22.08
N ALA A 477 -21.54 3.62 23.39
CA ALA A 477 -22.63 4.12 24.20
C ALA A 477 -22.64 5.66 24.23
N ASN A 478 -23.80 6.26 23.96
CA ASN A 478 -24.04 7.67 24.21
C ASN A 478 -24.28 7.83 25.72
N ALA A 479 -23.20 7.91 26.49
CA ALA A 479 -23.27 8.14 27.92
C ALA A 479 -23.59 9.62 28.21
N PRO A 480 -24.39 9.91 29.27
CA PRO A 480 -24.78 11.28 29.60
C PRO A 480 -23.59 12.17 30.03
N ASP A 481 -22.51 11.58 30.55
CA ASP A 481 -21.28 12.25 30.96
C ASP A 481 -20.07 11.30 30.89
N ALA A 482 -18.89 11.84 31.13
CA ALA A 482 -17.64 11.07 31.07
C ALA A 482 -17.55 9.99 32.16
N ASP A 483 -18.11 10.24 33.35
CA ASP A 483 -18.06 9.30 34.47
C ASP A 483 -18.94 8.09 34.21
N ALA A 484 -20.13 8.29 33.63
CA ALA A 484 -21.03 7.21 33.22
C ALA A 484 -20.40 6.36 32.12
N LEU A 485 -19.69 6.97 31.15
CA LEU A 485 -18.95 6.25 30.12
C LEU A 485 -17.83 5.40 30.74
N GLN A 486 -17.04 5.98 31.63
CA GLN A 486 -15.96 5.27 32.31
C GLN A 486 -16.48 4.09 33.14
N GLN A 487 -17.56 4.25 33.87
CA GLN A 487 -18.20 3.16 34.61
C GLN A 487 -18.69 2.04 33.69
N ALA A 488 -19.29 2.37 32.54
CA ALA A 488 -19.73 1.39 31.56
C ALA A 488 -18.54 0.59 30.97
N LEU A 489 -17.41 1.26 30.68
CA LEU A 489 -16.19 0.63 30.18
C LEU A 489 -15.54 -0.28 31.24
N ILE A 490 -15.49 0.15 32.51
CA ILE A 490 -15.01 -0.67 33.63
C ILE A 490 -15.91 -1.91 33.82
N ALA A 491 -17.21 -1.73 33.77
CA ALA A 491 -18.16 -2.85 33.88
C ALA A 491 -17.99 -3.87 32.75
N ALA A 492 -17.82 -3.41 31.51
CA ALA A 492 -17.63 -4.28 30.35
C ALA A 492 -16.30 -5.05 30.37
N THR A 493 -15.28 -4.52 31.05
CA THR A 493 -13.95 -5.12 31.15
C THR A 493 -13.72 -5.91 32.44
N ARG A 494 -14.65 -5.86 33.38
CA ARG A 494 -14.55 -6.50 34.69
C ARG A 494 -14.13 -8.00 34.63
N PRO A 495 -14.64 -8.85 33.73
CA PRO A 495 -14.21 -10.24 33.63
C PRO A 495 -12.72 -10.38 33.31
N LEU A 496 -12.14 -9.46 32.53
CA LEU A 496 -10.72 -9.45 32.18
C LEU A 496 -9.79 -9.07 33.36
N ALA A 497 -10.34 -8.62 34.48
CA ALA A 497 -9.57 -8.39 35.70
C ALA A 497 -9.17 -9.70 36.40
N ASP A 498 -9.84 -10.84 36.08
CA ASP A 498 -9.51 -12.15 36.63
C ASP A 498 -8.20 -12.70 36.02
N PRO A 499 -7.17 -12.99 36.86
CA PRO A 499 -5.92 -13.58 36.37
C PRO A 499 -6.10 -14.94 35.71
N ALA A 500 -7.07 -15.77 36.20
CA ALA A 500 -7.33 -17.09 35.65
C ALA A 500 -7.84 -17.02 34.21
N LEU A 501 -8.79 -16.12 33.94
CA LEU A 501 -9.26 -15.87 32.58
C LEU A 501 -8.16 -15.32 31.67
N ARG A 502 -7.36 -14.36 32.14
CA ARG A 502 -6.25 -13.81 31.32
C ARG A 502 -5.23 -14.87 30.97
N ASN A 503 -4.83 -15.71 31.94
CA ASN A 503 -3.88 -16.81 31.69
C ASN A 503 -4.45 -17.81 30.69
N LEU A 504 -5.74 -18.17 30.83
CA LEU A 504 -6.42 -19.02 29.87
C LEU A 504 -6.43 -18.41 28.47
N LEU A 505 -6.77 -17.13 28.34
CA LEU A 505 -6.76 -16.42 27.04
C LEU A 505 -5.37 -16.39 26.40
N LEU A 506 -4.33 -16.22 27.19
CA LEU A 506 -2.94 -16.27 26.70
C LEU A 506 -2.54 -17.67 26.27
N GLN A 507 -2.92 -18.71 27.03
CA GLN A 507 -2.69 -20.12 26.66
C GLN A 507 -3.44 -20.49 25.36
N LEU A 508 -4.71 -20.09 25.25
CA LEU A 508 -5.51 -20.33 24.05
C LEU A 508 -4.95 -19.60 22.84
N ARG A 509 -4.39 -18.40 23.05
CA ARG A 509 -3.72 -17.68 21.97
C ARG A 509 -2.41 -18.35 21.55
N GLN A 510 -1.66 -18.92 22.49
CA GLN A 510 -0.45 -19.70 22.17
C GLN A 510 -0.81 -20.92 21.32
N LYS A 511 -1.96 -21.58 21.58
CA LYS A 511 -2.51 -22.62 20.71
C LYS A 511 -2.94 -22.10 19.33
N ALA A 512 -3.29 -20.83 19.22
CA ALA A 512 -3.64 -20.14 17.98
C ALA A 512 -2.41 -19.53 17.26
N ASP A 513 -1.20 -20.01 17.57
CA ASP A 513 0.01 -19.67 16.84
C ASP A 513 -0.08 -20.12 15.39
N GLN A 514 0.65 -19.43 14.51
CA GLN A 514 0.59 -19.73 13.10
C GLN A 514 1.19 -21.12 12.82
N ILE A 515 0.41 -21.97 12.18
CA ILE A 515 0.87 -23.27 11.69
C ILE A 515 1.57 -23.05 10.35
N ILE A 516 2.76 -23.63 10.22
CA ILE A 516 3.46 -23.71 8.94
C ILE A 516 3.27 -25.14 8.44
N ASP A 517 2.43 -25.28 7.43
CA ASP A 517 2.17 -26.55 6.76
C ASP A 517 3.31 -26.83 5.77
N ILE A 518 4.21 -27.72 6.18
CA ILE A 518 5.36 -28.16 5.37
C ILE A 518 5.07 -29.45 4.59
N VAL A 519 3.87 -29.98 4.69
CA VAL A 519 3.47 -31.30 4.16
C VAL A 519 2.70 -31.16 2.86
N THR A 520 1.72 -30.26 2.82
CA THR A 520 0.83 -30.09 1.66
C THR A 520 1.61 -29.62 0.44
N GLN A 521 1.47 -30.37 -0.65
CA GLN A 521 1.93 -29.95 -1.97
C GLN A 521 0.83 -29.16 -2.66
N ASP A 522 1.20 -28.04 -3.27
CA ASP A 522 0.27 -27.17 -3.95
C ASP A 522 0.45 -27.24 -5.48
N ASN A 523 -0.65 -27.34 -6.20
CA ASN A 523 -0.65 -27.43 -7.64
C ASN A 523 -1.27 -26.18 -8.27
N LEU A 524 -0.70 -25.77 -9.39
CA LEU A 524 -1.23 -24.66 -10.18
C LEU A 524 -2.52 -25.11 -10.90
N ILE A 525 -3.64 -24.45 -10.61
CA ILE A 525 -4.90 -24.65 -11.34
C ILE A 525 -4.92 -23.78 -12.60
N GLU A 526 -4.66 -22.49 -12.45
CA GLU A 526 -4.76 -21.52 -13.53
C GLU A 526 -3.74 -20.39 -13.35
N ALA A 527 -3.14 -19.95 -14.45
CA ALA A 527 -2.39 -18.72 -14.50
C ALA A 527 -2.60 -18.02 -15.85
N GLY A 528 -2.92 -16.73 -15.81
CA GLY A 528 -3.17 -15.95 -17.02
C GLY A 528 -3.73 -14.56 -16.72
N PHE A 529 -3.84 -13.75 -17.78
CA PHE A 529 -4.45 -12.44 -17.69
C PHE A 529 -5.96 -12.52 -17.41
N SER A 530 -6.46 -11.56 -16.66
CA SER A 530 -7.88 -11.45 -16.35
C SER A 530 -8.73 -11.23 -17.62
N ALA A 531 -10.02 -11.59 -17.56
CA ALA A 531 -10.94 -11.37 -18.67
C ALA A 531 -10.96 -9.90 -19.15
N ALA A 532 -10.89 -8.95 -18.22
CA ALA A 532 -10.83 -7.52 -18.56
C ALA A 532 -9.54 -7.14 -19.31
N ALA A 533 -8.39 -7.74 -18.95
CA ALA A 533 -7.14 -7.52 -19.67
C ALA A 533 -7.21 -8.13 -21.07
N THR A 534 -7.78 -9.32 -21.21
CA THR A 534 -7.99 -9.98 -22.52
C THR A 534 -8.93 -9.17 -23.42
N GLU A 535 -10.01 -8.62 -22.88
CA GLU A 535 -10.93 -7.77 -23.66
C GLU A 535 -10.27 -6.45 -24.09
N ARG A 536 -9.46 -5.83 -23.24
CA ARG A 536 -8.66 -4.65 -23.64
C ARG A 536 -7.69 -4.99 -24.78
N ALA A 537 -7.01 -6.13 -24.70
CA ALA A 537 -6.13 -6.59 -25.75
C ALA A 537 -6.88 -6.79 -27.07
N LYS A 538 -8.07 -7.42 -27.04
CA LYS A 538 -8.94 -7.58 -28.22
C LYS A 538 -9.35 -6.23 -28.81
N SER A 539 -9.82 -5.30 -27.98
CA SER A 539 -10.22 -3.97 -28.40
C SER A 539 -9.06 -3.22 -29.05
N LEU A 540 -7.86 -3.26 -28.47
CA LEU A 540 -6.67 -2.62 -29.02
C LEU A 540 -6.29 -3.21 -30.38
N VAL A 541 -6.27 -4.53 -30.52
CA VAL A 541 -5.98 -5.21 -31.79
C VAL A 541 -7.03 -4.88 -32.85
N GLN A 542 -8.32 -4.94 -32.50
CA GLN A 542 -9.39 -4.59 -33.43
C GLN A 542 -9.30 -3.12 -33.90
N THR A 543 -9.00 -2.19 -32.99
CA THR A 543 -8.84 -0.79 -33.31
C THR A 543 -7.65 -0.58 -34.25
N PHE A 544 -6.54 -1.29 -34.01
CA PHE A 544 -5.36 -1.24 -34.88
C PHE A 544 -5.64 -1.84 -36.24
N GLU A 545 -6.29 -3.02 -36.31
CA GLU A 545 -6.67 -3.65 -37.57
C GLU A 545 -7.64 -2.77 -38.38
N ALA A 546 -8.59 -2.11 -37.72
CA ALA A 546 -9.49 -1.14 -38.34
C ALA A 546 -8.73 0.07 -38.88
N PHE A 547 -7.76 0.61 -38.10
CA PHE A 547 -6.89 1.69 -38.56
C PHE A 547 -6.12 1.27 -39.84
N ILE A 548 -5.49 0.11 -39.83
CA ILE A 548 -4.77 -0.40 -41.00
C ILE A 548 -5.71 -0.55 -42.19
N ALA A 549 -6.89 -1.13 -42.00
CA ALA A 549 -7.87 -1.33 -43.05
C ALA A 549 -8.35 0.00 -43.67
N GLN A 550 -8.52 1.03 -42.85
CA GLN A 550 -8.95 2.35 -43.28
C GLN A 550 -7.86 3.12 -44.04
N HIS A 551 -6.59 3.03 -43.59
CA HIS A 551 -5.49 3.86 -44.08
C HIS A 551 -4.50 3.14 -45.00
N LYS A 552 -4.73 1.85 -45.31
CA LYS A 552 -3.81 1.06 -46.15
C LYS A 552 -3.60 1.64 -47.55
N ASP A 553 -4.56 2.40 -48.07
CA ASP A 553 -4.53 3.01 -49.41
C ASP A 553 -4.15 4.51 -49.37
N GLU A 554 -3.99 5.09 -48.17
CA GLU A 554 -3.69 6.51 -47.99
C GLU A 554 -2.25 6.73 -47.54
N ILE A 555 -1.75 5.87 -46.62
CA ILE A 555 -0.39 6.02 -46.06
C ILE A 555 0.62 5.26 -46.91
N THR A 556 1.61 5.96 -47.43
CA THR A 556 2.63 5.42 -48.36
C THR A 556 3.29 4.15 -47.87
N ALA A 557 3.68 4.11 -46.58
CA ALA A 557 4.28 2.91 -45.99
C ALA A 557 3.31 1.71 -46.00
N LEU A 558 2.04 1.92 -45.68
CA LEU A 558 1.01 0.87 -45.71
C LEU A 558 0.70 0.44 -47.14
N GLN A 559 0.64 1.36 -48.11
CA GLN A 559 0.48 1.04 -49.52
C GLN A 559 1.61 0.12 -50.02
N ILE A 560 2.86 0.41 -49.66
CA ILE A 560 4.02 -0.41 -50.03
C ILE A 560 3.97 -1.78 -49.38
N LEU A 561 3.51 -1.89 -48.14
CA LEU A 561 3.43 -3.16 -47.41
C LEU A 561 2.29 -4.04 -47.86
N TYR A 562 1.11 -3.48 -48.13
CA TYR A 562 -0.13 -4.24 -48.40
C TYR A 562 -0.49 -4.35 -49.87
N ASN A 563 -0.15 -3.36 -50.73
CA ASN A 563 -0.48 -3.34 -52.14
C ASN A 563 0.70 -3.89 -53.00
N ARG A 564 1.03 -5.16 -52.89
CA ARG A 564 1.97 -5.79 -53.81
C ARG A 564 1.33 -5.89 -55.22
N PRO A 565 1.95 -5.32 -56.29
CA PRO A 565 3.38 -5.39 -56.59
C PRO A 565 4.11 -4.03 -56.78
N VAL A 566 4.03 -3.12 -55.89
CA VAL A 566 4.84 -1.90 -55.99
C VAL A 566 6.29 -2.21 -55.62
N LYS A 567 7.19 -2.18 -56.57
CA LYS A 567 8.64 -2.37 -56.40
C LYS A 567 9.35 -1.12 -55.78
N ALA A 568 8.65 -0.30 -55.03
CA ALA A 568 9.28 0.83 -54.37
C ALA A 568 9.94 0.34 -53.07
N PRO A 569 11.22 0.66 -52.83
CA PRO A 569 11.85 0.37 -51.53
C PRO A 569 11.21 1.21 -50.46
N LEU A 570 10.89 0.62 -49.31
CA LEU A 570 10.41 1.30 -48.13
C LEU A 570 11.52 2.24 -47.63
N ARG A 571 11.27 3.55 -47.58
CA ARG A 571 12.23 4.54 -47.11
C ARG A 571 12.05 4.78 -45.62
N PHE A 572 13.14 5.14 -44.94
CA PHE A 572 13.09 5.48 -43.52
C PHE A 572 12.07 6.60 -43.20
N GLU A 573 11.93 7.57 -44.11
CA GLU A 573 10.97 8.67 -43.97
C GLU A 573 9.51 8.18 -44.00
N ASP A 574 9.20 7.18 -44.82
CA ASP A 574 7.86 6.58 -44.92
C ASP A 574 7.52 5.80 -43.62
N ILE A 575 8.50 5.08 -43.07
CA ILE A 575 8.35 4.36 -41.79
C ILE A 575 8.16 5.35 -40.65
N LYS A 576 8.93 6.44 -40.64
CA LYS A 576 8.83 7.49 -39.64
C LYS A 576 7.47 8.19 -39.68
N ALA A 577 6.99 8.55 -40.88
CA ALA A 577 5.67 9.16 -41.05
C ALA A 577 4.55 8.23 -40.58
N LEU A 578 4.65 6.92 -40.82
CA LEU A 578 3.70 5.93 -40.30
C LEU A 578 3.77 5.88 -38.76
N ALA A 579 4.96 5.81 -38.18
CA ALA A 579 5.13 5.79 -36.73
C ALA A 579 4.57 7.06 -36.08
N ASP A 580 4.85 8.24 -36.65
CA ASP A 580 4.33 9.52 -36.16
C ASP A 580 2.78 9.55 -36.22
N THR A 581 2.19 8.96 -37.28
CA THR A 581 0.72 8.86 -37.42
C THR A 581 0.11 7.90 -36.41
N LEU A 582 0.76 6.77 -36.16
CA LEU A 582 0.31 5.79 -35.17
C LEU A 582 0.37 6.34 -33.74
N HIS A 583 1.39 7.15 -33.44
CA HIS A 583 1.55 7.77 -32.13
C HIS A 583 0.72 9.05 -31.94
N ALA A 584 0.09 9.57 -32.99
CA ALA A 584 -0.71 10.78 -32.90
C ALA A 584 -2.15 10.52 -32.38
N PRO A 585 -2.77 11.50 -31.71
CA PRO A 585 -4.20 11.44 -31.42
C PRO A 585 -5.03 11.27 -32.71
N PRO A 586 -6.16 10.54 -32.68
CA PRO A 586 -6.84 9.98 -31.52
C PRO A 586 -6.38 8.58 -31.10
N HIS A 587 -5.47 7.96 -31.85
CA HIS A 587 -5.21 6.51 -31.71
C HIS A 587 -4.14 6.21 -30.66
N LEU A 588 -3.05 7.00 -30.59
CA LEU A 588 -1.95 6.86 -29.63
C LEU A 588 -1.44 5.40 -29.51
N PHE A 589 -1.33 4.69 -30.65
CA PHE A 589 -0.87 3.31 -30.63
C PHE A 589 0.59 3.22 -30.17
N ASP A 590 0.83 2.45 -29.13
CA ASP A 590 2.17 2.07 -28.68
C ASP A 590 2.55 0.71 -29.24
N GLU A 591 3.74 0.60 -29.80
CA GLU A 591 4.23 -0.62 -30.43
C GLU A 591 4.32 -1.79 -29.45
N SER A 592 4.81 -1.53 -28.24
CA SER A 592 4.92 -2.54 -27.19
C SER A 592 3.55 -3.03 -26.73
N ALA A 593 2.59 -2.12 -26.55
CA ALA A 593 1.23 -2.46 -26.17
C ALA A 593 0.52 -3.30 -27.23
N LEU A 594 0.73 -2.99 -28.53
CA LEU A 594 0.20 -3.78 -29.64
C LEU A 594 0.78 -5.20 -29.67
N TRP A 595 2.10 -5.32 -29.54
CA TRP A 595 2.77 -6.64 -29.50
C TRP A 595 2.27 -7.49 -28.34
N GLN A 596 2.06 -6.91 -27.17
CA GLN A 596 1.52 -7.61 -26.03
C GLN A 596 0.07 -8.03 -26.22
N ALA A 597 -0.75 -7.15 -26.80
CA ALA A 597 -2.14 -7.47 -27.10
C ALA A 597 -2.23 -8.66 -28.07
N TYR A 598 -1.40 -8.67 -29.12
CA TYR A 598 -1.32 -9.83 -30.03
C TYR A 598 -0.78 -11.07 -29.31
N ALA A 599 0.24 -10.97 -28.48
CA ALA A 599 0.78 -12.10 -27.72
C ALA A 599 -0.24 -12.69 -26.73
N ALA A 600 -1.07 -11.85 -26.14
CA ALA A 600 -2.14 -12.28 -25.22
C ALA A 600 -3.29 -13.02 -25.93
N LEU A 601 -3.56 -12.67 -27.20
CA LEU A 601 -4.66 -13.26 -27.97
C LEU A 601 -4.24 -14.46 -28.79
N ASP A 602 -3.07 -14.40 -29.44
CA ASP A 602 -2.58 -15.46 -30.32
C ASP A 602 -1.06 -15.44 -30.44
N LYS A 603 -0.39 -16.25 -29.62
CA LYS A 603 1.08 -16.38 -29.60
C LYS A 603 1.66 -16.80 -30.96
N SER A 604 0.88 -17.43 -31.82
CA SER A 604 1.35 -17.89 -33.14
C SER A 604 1.59 -16.75 -34.12
N LYS A 605 0.97 -15.59 -33.90
CA LYS A 605 1.12 -14.40 -34.73
C LYS A 605 2.35 -13.56 -34.37
N VAL A 606 2.90 -13.77 -33.18
CA VAL A 606 4.10 -13.04 -32.71
C VAL A 606 5.33 -13.85 -33.06
N LYS A 607 5.99 -13.51 -34.18
CA LYS A 607 7.30 -14.08 -34.50
C LYS A 607 8.38 -13.31 -33.77
N ARG A 608 9.19 -14.01 -32.97
CA ARG A 608 10.46 -13.47 -32.48
C ARG A 608 11.41 -13.35 -33.67
N GLU A 609 11.88 -12.15 -33.98
CA GLU A 609 13.13 -11.93 -34.69
C GLU A 609 14.28 -11.96 -33.71
#